data_ec486e5bc84aa38a591a2ad845c11503
#
_entry.id   ec486e5bc84aa38a591a2ad845c11503
#
_cell.length_a   1.000
_cell.length_b   1.000
_cell.length_c   1.000
_cell.angle_alpha   90.00
_cell.angle_beta   90.00
_cell.angle_gamma   90.00
#
_symmetry.space_group_name_H-M   'P 1'
#
loop_
_entity.id
_entity.type
_entity.pdbx_description
1 polymer ?
#
loop_
_entity_poly.entity_id
_entity_poly.type
_entity_poly.pdbx_seq_one_letter_code
_entity_poly.pdbx_strand_id
1 'polypeptide(L)'
;MQINQISVVVPVRNEEGNVALLIGEIDSALKHISHEIIYVDDGSTDDTYSQLTALQTQFTQLKIVRHVHSCGQSTAVRSGVKAAQFTWVATLDGDGQNDPADIPKLIAAVVDGVDLVGGNRRASRRDTWVKRMSSVIANTVRSKMLRDDTPDTGCGLKLFKREAFLDLPYFDHMHRFLPALIKRRGGKIVSVPVAHRNREHGKSNYGTIDRLLVGIVDLFGVAWLQRRAKIPQIVPQIIEDKVK
;
A
#
# COMPACT_ATOMS: atom_id res chain seq x y z
N MET A 1 -6.48 -18.24 -9.47
CA MET A 1 -7.35 -17.75 -8.37
C MET A 1 -8.03 -16.48 -8.85
N GLN A 2 -9.37 -16.38 -8.82
CA GLN A 2 -10.07 -15.16 -9.25
C GLN A 2 -10.42 -14.34 -8.01
N ILE A 3 -9.99 -13.08 -8.00
CA ILE A 3 -10.32 -12.12 -6.92
C ILE A 3 -11.64 -11.46 -7.30
N ASN A 4 -12.70 -11.75 -6.55
CA ASN A 4 -14.04 -11.23 -6.78
C ASN A 4 -14.42 -10.11 -5.78
N GLN A 5 -13.60 -9.91 -4.75
CA GLN A 5 -13.84 -8.94 -3.68
C GLN A 5 -12.53 -8.29 -3.25
N ILE A 6 -12.55 -6.97 -3.04
CA ILE A 6 -11.35 -6.20 -2.68
C ILE A 6 -11.70 -5.02 -1.75
N SER A 7 -10.83 -4.74 -0.79
CA SER A 7 -10.85 -3.50 0.00
C SER A 7 -9.83 -2.52 -0.57
N VAL A 8 -10.22 -1.27 -0.79
CA VAL A 8 -9.31 -0.21 -1.22
C VAL A 8 -9.07 0.73 -0.04
N VAL A 9 -7.83 0.87 0.39
CA VAL A 9 -7.43 1.71 1.52
C VAL A 9 -6.70 2.95 1.01
N VAL A 10 -7.21 4.13 1.34
CA VAL A 10 -6.67 5.42 0.93
C VAL A 10 -6.38 6.27 2.16
N PRO A 11 -5.10 6.37 2.60
CA PRO A 11 -4.72 7.31 3.65
C PRO A 11 -4.70 8.73 3.09
N VAL A 12 -5.33 9.66 3.81
CA VAL A 12 -5.39 11.08 3.42
C VAL A 12 -5.08 11.99 4.61
N ARG A 13 -4.49 13.15 4.27
CA ARG A 13 -4.36 14.27 5.20
C ARG A 13 -4.28 15.57 4.42
N ASN A 14 -5.29 16.42 4.58
CA ASN A 14 -5.41 17.70 3.86
C ASN A 14 -5.37 17.50 2.34
N GLU A 15 -6.30 16.69 1.85
CA GLU A 15 -6.44 16.34 0.43
C GLU A 15 -7.86 16.67 -0.10
N GLU A 16 -8.50 17.73 0.43
CA GLU A 16 -9.86 18.15 0.06
C GLU A 16 -10.08 18.25 -1.45
N GLY A 17 -9.08 18.72 -2.21
CA GLY A 17 -9.16 18.86 -3.66
C GLY A 17 -9.15 17.54 -4.44
N ASN A 18 -8.82 16.41 -3.81
CA ASN A 18 -8.61 15.12 -4.50
C ASN A 18 -9.69 14.08 -4.17
N VAL A 19 -10.38 14.22 -3.02
CA VAL A 19 -11.22 13.17 -2.45
C VAL A 19 -12.34 12.73 -3.39
N ALA A 20 -13.15 13.68 -3.90
CA ALA A 20 -14.34 13.36 -4.69
C ALA A 20 -13.99 12.67 -6.00
N LEU A 21 -12.98 13.21 -6.71
CA LEU A 21 -12.52 12.65 -7.98
C LEU A 21 -11.98 11.23 -7.78
N LEU A 22 -11.12 11.03 -6.79
CA LEU A 22 -10.45 9.75 -6.57
C LEU A 22 -11.44 8.65 -6.15
N ILE A 23 -12.46 8.96 -5.34
CA ILE A 23 -13.52 8.01 -4.99
C ILE A 23 -14.27 7.56 -6.24
N GLY A 24 -14.68 8.50 -7.11
CA GLY A 24 -15.38 8.18 -8.35
C GLY A 24 -14.53 7.35 -9.32
N GLU A 25 -13.23 7.63 -9.41
CA GLU A 25 -12.30 6.84 -10.22
C GLU A 25 -12.12 5.43 -9.70
N ILE A 26 -12.01 5.23 -8.37
CA ILE A 26 -11.91 3.91 -7.74
C ILE A 26 -13.17 3.10 -8.01
N ASP A 27 -14.34 3.68 -7.78
CA ASP A 27 -15.63 3.03 -8.01
C ASP A 27 -15.80 2.62 -9.49
N SER A 28 -15.46 3.51 -10.40
CA SER A 28 -15.49 3.25 -11.85
C SER A 28 -14.52 2.11 -12.25
N ALA A 29 -13.30 2.12 -11.72
CA ALA A 29 -12.29 1.10 -12.03
C ALA A 29 -12.69 -0.29 -11.55
N LEU A 30 -13.47 -0.36 -10.46
CA LEU A 30 -13.87 -1.61 -9.80
C LEU A 30 -15.35 -1.98 -10.01
N LYS A 31 -16.06 -1.33 -10.92
CA LYS A 31 -17.51 -1.52 -11.16
C LYS A 31 -17.97 -2.98 -11.36
N HIS A 32 -17.06 -3.87 -11.76
CA HIS A 32 -17.35 -5.30 -11.98
C HIS A 32 -16.81 -6.20 -10.85
N ILE A 33 -16.26 -5.62 -9.78
CA ILE A 33 -15.66 -6.31 -8.65
C ILE A 33 -16.34 -5.81 -7.39
N SER A 34 -16.80 -6.72 -6.54
CA SER A 34 -17.35 -6.33 -5.23
C SER A 34 -16.25 -5.64 -4.42
N HIS A 35 -16.48 -4.40 -3.99
CA HIS A 35 -15.44 -3.65 -3.31
C HIS A 35 -16.00 -2.75 -2.20
N GLU A 36 -15.11 -2.41 -1.28
CA GLU A 36 -15.28 -1.34 -0.31
C GLU A 36 -14.13 -0.35 -0.45
N ILE A 37 -14.40 0.92 -0.16
CA ILE A 37 -13.43 2.00 -0.19
C ILE A 37 -13.28 2.51 1.24
N ILE A 38 -12.06 2.45 1.79
CA ILE A 38 -11.77 2.84 3.17
C ILE A 38 -10.83 4.03 3.14
N TYR A 39 -11.38 5.22 3.35
CA TYR A 39 -10.59 6.41 3.56
C TYR A 39 -10.16 6.51 5.01
N VAL A 40 -8.87 6.74 5.21
CA VAL A 40 -8.33 6.97 6.55
C VAL A 40 -7.87 8.43 6.63
N ASP A 41 -8.69 9.26 7.27
CA ASP A 41 -8.38 10.65 7.56
C ASP A 41 -7.38 10.73 8.73
N ASP A 42 -6.13 11.01 8.44
CA ASP A 42 -5.05 11.10 9.42
C ASP A 42 -4.99 12.49 10.09
N GLY A 43 -6.12 12.92 10.65
CA GLY A 43 -6.24 14.17 11.39
C GLY A 43 -6.14 15.39 10.47
N SER A 44 -6.91 15.44 9.38
CA SER A 44 -7.00 16.62 8.51
C SER A 44 -7.58 17.82 9.24
N THR A 45 -7.12 19.01 8.83
CA THR A 45 -7.51 20.32 9.35
C THR A 45 -8.26 21.18 8.33
N ASP A 46 -8.36 20.69 7.08
CA ASP A 46 -9.13 21.26 5.99
C ASP A 46 -10.50 20.56 5.84
N ASP A 47 -11.17 20.76 4.70
CA ASP A 47 -12.48 20.18 4.43
C ASP A 47 -12.47 18.70 3.99
N THR A 48 -11.32 18.01 4.05
CA THR A 48 -11.21 16.58 3.67
C THR A 48 -12.27 15.72 4.36
N TYR A 49 -12.42 15.83 5.69
CA TYR A 49 -13.34 14.98 6.44
C TYR A 49 -14.82 15.31 6.16
N SER A 50 -15.17 16.60 6.04
CA SER A 50 -16.53 17.02 5.73
C SER A 50 -16.96 16.54 4.34
N GLN A 51 -16.08 16.61 3.36
CA GLN A 51 -16.33 16.08 2.01
C GLN A 51 -16.49 14.56 2.00
N LEU A 52 -15.61 13.82 2.70
CA LEU A 52 -15.74 12.37 2.84
C LEU A 52 -17.10 11.99 3.42
N THR A 53 -17.55 12.68 4.47
CA THR A 53 -18.84 12.42 5.12
C THR A 53 -20.02 12.69 4.17
N ALA A 54 -19.96 13.76 3.40
CA ALA A 54 -20.99 14.07 2.41
C ALA A 54 -21.05 13.00 1.29
N LEU A 55 -19.90 12.50 0.84
CA LEU A 55 -19.80 11.49 -0.22
C LEU A 55 -20.32 10.10 0.20
N GLN A 56 -20.42 9.79 1.51
CA GLN A 56 -20.99 8.51 1.97
C GLN A 56 -22.47 8.34 1.57
N THR A 57 -23.19 9.41 1.34
CA THR A 57 -24.58 9.34 0.86
C THR A 57 -24.68 8.87 -0.59
N GLN A 58 -23.64 9.15 -1.38
CA GLN A 58 -23.56 8.79 -2.81
C GLN A 58 -22.86 7.43 -2.99
N PHE A 59 -21.83 7.15 -2.20
CA PHE A 59 -21.02 5.92 -2.30
C PHE A 59 -21.24 5.07 -1.04
N THR A 60 -22.21 4.18 -1.07
CA THR A 60 -22.59 3.33 0.08
C THR A 60 -21.48 2.36 0.52
N GLN A 61 -20.53 2.05 -0.37
CA GLN A 61 -19.33 1.24 -0.10
C GLN A 61 -18.19 2.04 0.55
N LEU A 62 -18.34 3.38 0.71
CA LEU A 62 -17.35 4.24 1.34
C LEU A 62 -17.42 4.15 2.86
N LYS A 63 -16.30 3.79 3.47
CA LYS A 63 -16.08 3.79 4.93
C LYS A 63 -15.03 4.83 5.28
N ILE A 64 -15.21 5.49 6.41
CA ILE A 64 -14.28 6.49 6.92
C ILE A 64 -13.73 6.02 8.26
N VAL A 65 -12.41 6.03 8.39
CA VAL A 65 -11.68 5.90 9.65
C VAL A 65 -11.02 7.25 9.91
N ARG A 66 -11.22 7.84 11.08
CA ARG A 66 -10.64 9.13 11.42
C ARG A 66 -9.71 9.02 12.62
N HIS A 67 -8.50 9.54 12.49
CA HIS A 67 -7.60 9.74 13.62
C HIS A 67 -7.85 11.11 14.26
N VAL A 68 -7.73 11.19 15.59
CA VAL A 68 -7.88 12.45 16.33
C VAL A 68 -6.77 13.45 15.96
N HIS A 69 -5.57 12.93 15.73
CA HIS A 69 -4.39 13.68 15.29
C HIS A 69 -3.58 12.83 14.31
N SER A 70 -2.72 13.47 13.54
CA SER A 70 -1.90 12.76 12.57
C SER A 70 -0.94 11.79 13.24
N CYS A 71 -0.99 10.54 12.79
CA CYS A 71 -0.14 9.44 13.24
C CYS A 71 0.79 8.92 12.12
N GLY A 72 0.76 9.54 10.96
CA GLY A 72 1.58 9.20 9.80
C GLY A 72 0.97 8.13 8.90
N GLN A 73 1.46 8.12 7.65
CA GLN A 73 0.92 7.28 6.57
C GLN A 73 0.90 5.78 6.90
N SER A 74 1.94 5.25 7.55
CA SER A 74 1.99 3.83 7.91
C SER A 74 0.90 3.45 8.91
N THR A 75 0.63 4.31 9.88
CA THR A 75 -0.44 4.12 10.85
C THR A 75 -1.81 4.18 10.17
N ALA A 76 -2.00 5.18 9.29
CA ALA A 76 -3.22 5.34 8.54
C ALA A 76 -3.50 4.11 7.65
N VAL A 77 -2.52 3.64 6.88
CA VAL A 77 -2.65 2.40 6.10
C VAL A 77 -3.02 1.23 7.02
N ARG A 78 -2.35 1.07 8.16
CA ARG A 78 -2.63 -0.04 9.09
C ARG A 78 -4.03 0.04 9.68
N SER A 79 -4.51 1.23 10.03
CA SER A 79 -5.88 1.43 10.50
C SER A 79 -6.91 1.04 9.45
N GLY A 80 -6.68 1.43 8.19
CA GLY A 80 -7.52 1.03 7.06
C GLY A 80 -7.51 -0.47 6.81
N VAL A 81 -6.33 -1.12 6.83
CA VAL A 81 -6.22 -2.58 6.65
C VAL A 81 -6.90 -3.34 7.79
N LYS A 82 -6.87 -2.83 9.03
CA LYS A 82 -7.63 -3.42 10.15
C LYS A 82 -9.14 -3.32 9.94
N ALA A 83 -9.62 -2.19 9.40
CA ALA A 83 -11.03 -1.96 9.09
C ALA A 83 -11.52 -2.71 7.84
N ALA A 84 -10.60 -3.16 6.98
CA ALA A 84 -10.89 -3.92 5.77
C ALA A 84 -11.53 -5.28 6.09
N GLN A 85 -12.52 -5.69 5.26
CA GLN A 85 -13.25 -6.94 5.44
C GLN A 85 -12.81 -8.02 4.47
N PHE A 86 -12.26 -7.64 3.30
CA PHE A 86 -11.89 -8.60 2.26
C PHE A 86 -10.46 -9.10 2.41
N THR A 87 -10.21 -10.27 1.84
CA THR A 87 -8.91 -10.94 1.88
C THR A 87 -7.82 -10.15 1.17
N TRP A 88 -8.17 -9.45 0.08
CA TRP A 88 -7.24 -8.66 -0.70
C TRP A 88 -7.46 -7.16 -0.44
N VAL A 89 -6.37 -6.47 -0.22
CA VAL A 89 -6.37 -5.03 0.04
C VAL A 89 -5.51 -4.34 -1.00
N ALA A 90 -6.09 -3.38 -1.71
CA ALA A 90 -5.33 -2.42 -2.51
C ALA A 90 -5.08 -1.16 -1.69
N THR A 91 -3.89 -0.59 -1.81
CA THR A 91 -3.59 0.75 -1.29
C THR A 91 -3.25 1.69 -2.43
N LEU A 92 -3.57 2.96 -2.30
CA LEU A 92 -3.08 4.04 -3.16
C LEU A 92 -3.00 5.34 -2.34
N ASP A 93 -2.14 6.26 -2.78
CA ASP A 93 -1.98 7.55 -2.12
C ASP A 93 -3.18 8.46 -2.47
N GLY A 94 -3.63 9.26 -1.51
CA GLY A 94 -4.80 10.14 -1.67
C GLY A 94 -4.57 11.40 -2.51
N ASP A 95 -3.36 11.58 -3.05
CA ASP A 95 -2.94 12.77 -3.80
C ASP A 95 -3.22 12.71 -5.33
N GLY A 96 -3.94 11.68 -5.78
CA GLY A 96 -4.33 11.48 -7.17
C GLY A 96 -3.20 11.05 -8.12
N GLN A 97 -1.97 10.87 -7.64
CA GLN A 97 -0.83 10.48 -8.48
C GLN A 97 -0.89 9.03 -8.96
N ASN A 98 -1.54 8.15 -8.22
CA ASN A 98 -1.79 6.77 -8.63
C ASN A 98 -3.09 6.69 -9.44
N ASP A 99 -3.07 6.00 -10.57
CA ASP A 99 -4.27 5.78 -11.38
C ASP A 99 -5.04 4.56 -10.86
N PRO A 100 -6.29 4.74 -10.36
CA PRO A 100 -7.12 3.62 -9.93
C PRO A 100 -7.44 2.61 -11.04
N ALA A 101 -7.42 3.02 -12.30
CA ALA A 101 -7.60 2.14 -13.46
C ALA A 101 -6.52 1.05 -13.57
N ASP A 102 -5.42 1.18 -12.83
CA ASP A 102 -4.38 0.15 -12.77
C ASP A 102 -4.68 -0.94 -11.71
N ILE A 103 -5.65 -0.76 -10.81
CA ILE A 103 -6.01 -1.78 -9.80
C ILE A 103 -6.37 -3.13 -10.45
N PRO A 104 -7.21 -3.18 -11.51
CA PRO A 104 -7.49 -4.44 -12.21
C PRO A 104 -6.25 -5.13 -12.77
N LYS A 105 -5.20 -4.38 -13.19
CA LYS A 105 -3.94 -4.98 -13.66
C LYS A 105 -3.18 -5.67 -12.53
N LEU A 106 -3.21 -5.10 -11.31
CA LEU A 106 -2.61 -5.75 -10.14
C LEU A 106 -3.38 -7.03 -9.78
N ILE A 107 -4.71 -6.97 -9.84
CA ILE A 107 -5.58 -8.14 -9.59
C ILE A 107 -5.26 -9.27 -10.59
N ALA A 108 -5.14 -8.95 -11.87
CA ALA A 108 -4.84 -9.93 -12.93
C ALA A 108 -3.44 -10.58 -12.78
N ALA A 109 -2.51 -9.90 -12.10
CA ALA A 109 -1.15 -10.42 -11.85
C ALA A 109 -1.07 -11.35 -10.62
N VAL A 110 -2.17 -11.56 -9.90
CA VAL A 110 -2.17 -12.47 -8.77
C VAL A 110 -2.22 -13.92 -9.26
N VAL A 111 -1.16 -14.65 -8.96
CA VAL A 111 -1.04 -16.10 -9.18
C VAL A 111 -0.83 -16.81 -7.84
N ASP A 112 -0.90 -18.14 -7.85
CA ASP A 112 -0.79 -18.93 -6.64
C ASP A 112 0.53 -18.66 -5.87
N GLY A 113 0.36 -18.46 -4.57
CA GLY A 113 1.45 -18.17 -3.64
C GLY A 113 1.88 -16.71 -3.61
N VAL A 114 1.30 -15.81 -4.42
CA VAL A 114 1.57 -14.36 -4.34
C VAL A 114 0.86 -13.77 -3.11
N ASP A 115 1.60 -12.96 -2.34
CA ASP A 115 1.09 -12.24 -1.18
C ASP A 115 1.07 -10.73 -1.41
N LEU A 116 1.86 -10.21 -2.36
CA LEU A 116 1.92 -8.79 -2.71
C LEU A 116 2.18 -8.60 -4.21
N VAL A 117 1.39 -7.73 -4.82
CA VAL A 117 1.64 -7.16 -6.15
C VAL A 117 1.92 -5.67 -5.99
N GLY A 118 3.10 -5.22 -6.38
CA GLY A 118 3.52 -3.82 -6.30
C GLY A 118 3.45 -3.11 -7.65
N GLY A 119 2.94 -1.90 -7.69
CA GLY A 119 3.02 -1.03 -8.86
C GLY A 119 4.48 -0.60 -9.12
N ASN A 120 4.85 -0.52 -10.39
CA ASN A 120 6.15 -0.06 -10.85
C ASN A 120 5.98 1.12 -11.82
N ARG A 121 6.33 2.33 -11.36
CA ARG A 121 6.18 3.58 -12.12
C ARG A 121 7.39 3.93 -12.98
N ARG A 122 8.44 3.09 -13.04
CA ARG A 122 9.72 3.45 -13.69
C ARG A 122 9.57 3.89 -15.14
N ALA A 123 8.65 3.28 -15.88
CA ALA A 123 8.42 3.61 -17.30
C ALA A 123 7.63 4.91 -17.49
N SER A 124 6.81 5.32 -16.52
CA SER A 124 5.90 6.48 -16.61
C SER A 124 6.45 7.75 -15.93
N ARG A 125 7.51 7.66 -15.11
CA ARG A 125 8.08 8.80 -14.41
C ARG A 125 8.88 9.72 -15.33
N ARG A 126 8.54 11.00 -15.32
CA ARG A 126 9.27 12.09 -16.01
C ARG A 126 10.17 12.85 -15.02
N ASP A 127 11.07 12.13 -14.34
CA ASP A 127 12.00 12.74 -13.40
C ASP A 127 13.17 13.41 -14.11
N THR A 128 13.74 14.47 -13.49
CA THR A 128 15.01 15.06 -13.93
C THR A 128 16.14 14.04 -13.78
N TRP A 129 17.17 14.15 -14.62
CA TRP A 129 18.30 13.21 -14.62
C TRP A 129 18.94 13.01 -13.24
N VAL A 130 19.11 14.09 -12.46
CA VAL A 130 19.69 14.03 -11.11
C VAL A 130 18.78 13.23 -10.15
N LYS A 131 17.47 13.46 -10.17
CA LYS A 131 16.51 12.70 -9.35
C LYS A 131 16.47 11.23 -9.75
N ARG A 132 16.61 10.95 -11.04
CA ARG A 132 16.67 9.58 -11.57
C ARG A 132 17.90 8.84 -11.08
N MET A 133 19.09 9.46 -11.14
CA MET A 133 20.36 8.85 -10.67
C MET A 133 20.34 8.60 -9.17
N SER A 134 19.94 9.57 -8.35
CA SER A 134 19.84 9.41 -6.89
C SER A 134 18.85 8.29 -6.51
N SER A 135 17.72 8.21 -7.20
CA SER A 135 16.74 7.14 -7.01
C SER A 135 17.30 5.75 -7.39
N VAL A 136 18.08 5.65 -8.48
CA VAL A 136 18.72 4.39 -8.90
C VAL A 136 19.73 3.93 -7.85
N ILE A 137 20.58 4.82 -7.36
CA ILE A 137 21.59 4.50 -6.33
C ILE A 137 20.90 4.03 -5.05
N ALA A 138 19.93 4.83 -4.54
CA ALA A 138 19.20 4.50 -3.34
C ALA A 138 18.46 3.14 -3.44
N ASN A 139 17.80 2.89 -4.57
CA ASN A 139 17.12 1.61 -4.82
C ASN A 139 18.11 0.44 -4.94
N THR A 140 19.29 0.66 -5.53
CA THR A 140 20.32 -0.40 -5.65
C THR A 140 20.89 -0.78 -4.30
N VAL A 141 21.22 0.22 -3.45
CA VAL A 141 21.69 -0.02 -2.08
C VAL A 141 20.63 -0.77 -1.28
N ARG A 142 19.39 -0.28 -1.30
CA ARG A 142 18.26 -0.90 -0.62
C ARG A 142 18.04 -2.34 -1.10
N SER A 143 17.96 -2.56 -2.41
CA SER A 143 17.69 -3.89 -3.00
C SER A 143 18.78 -4.90 -2.64
N LYS A 144 20.06 -4.50 -2.70
CA LYS A 144 21.18 -5.35 -2.27
C LYS A 144 21.11 -5.67 -0.77
N MET A 145 20.79 -4.69 0.06
CA MET A 145 20.78 -4.83 1.51
C MET A 145 19.58 -5.65 1.99
N LEU A 146 18.39 -5.42 1.41
CA LEU A 146 17.14 -6.09 1.79
C LEU A 146 16.81 -7.30 0.91
N ARG A 147 17.56 -7.55 -0.17
CA ARG A 147 17.35 -8.66 -1.10
C ARG A 147 15.91 -8.74 -1.62
N ASP A 148 15.28 -7.58 -1.83
CA ASP A 148 13.85 -7.54 -2.17
C ASP A 148 13.55 -7.50 -3.67
N ASP A 149 14.55 -7.26 -4.52
CA ASP A 149 14.49 -7.23 -6.01
C ASP A 149 13.31 -6.40 -6.58
N THR A 150 12.69 -5.56 -5.74
CA THR A 150 11.53 -4.77 -6.12
C THR A 150 11.98 -3.48 -6.79
N PRO A 151 11.54 -3.21 -8.03
CA PRO A 151 12.01 -2.07 -8.78
C PRO A 151 11.53 -0.71 -8.22
N ASP A 152 10.33 -0.63 -7.66
CA ASP A 152 9.72 0.61 -7.14
C ASP A 152 8.96 0.35 -5.85
N THR A 153 9.63 0.39 -4.70
CA THR A 153 8.98 0.23 -3.39
C THR A 153 8.22 1.45 -2.92
N GLY A 154 8.54 2.62 -3.49
CA GLY A 154 7.88 3.88 -3.18
C GLY A 154 6.54 4.10 -3.88
N CYS A 155 6.09 3.20 -4.75
CA CYS A 155 4.77 3.26 -5.34
C CYS A 155 3.69 3.05 -4.27
N GLY A 156 2.72 3.98 -4.13
CA GLY A 156 1.59 3.85 -3.22
C GLY A 156 0.62 2.75 -3.65
N LEU A 157 0.50 2.52 -4.97
CA LEU A 157 -0.39 1.49 -5.51
C LEU A 157 0.19 0.09 -5.30
N LYS A 158 -0.41 -0.65 -4.38
CA LYS A 158 -0.05 -2.03 -4.02
C LYS A 158 -1.30 -2.84 -3.76
N LEU A 159 -1.27 -4.12 -4.09
CA LEU A 159 -2.30 -5.10 -3.77
C LEU A 159 -1.67 -6.22 -2.94
N PHE A 160 -2.23 -6.53 -1.78
CA PHE A 160 -1.68 -7.54 -0.88
C PHE A 160 -2.77 -8.28 -0.11
N LYS A 161 -2.43 -9.46 0.42
CA LYS A 161 -3.30 -10.17 1.33
C LYS A 161 -3.36 -9.43 2.68
N ARG A 162 -4.58 -9.18 3.16
CA ARG A 162 -4.85 -8.51 4.44
C ARG A 162 -4.11 -9.19 5.60
N GLU A 163 -4.24 -10.50 5.70
CA GLU A 163 -3.58 -11.30 6.73
C GLU A 163 -2.06 -11.18 6.68
N ALA A 164 -1.48 -11.26 5.45
CA ALA A 164 -0.05 -11.12 5.25
C ALA A 164 0.48 -9.76 5.76
N PHE A 165 -0.28 -8.69 5.54
CA PHE A 165 0.08 -7.36 6.02
C PHE A 165 -0.03 -7.24 7.55
N LEU A 166 -1.11 -7.75 8.15
CA LEU A 166 -1.35 -7.65 9.59
C LEU A 166 -0.33 -8.45 10.43
N ASP A 167 0.26 -9.49 9.85
CA ASP A 167 1.33 -10.30 10.45
C ASP A 167 2.72 -9.63 10.38
N LEU A 168 2.86 -8.50 9.68
CA LEU A 168 4.13 -7.78 9.60
C LEU A 168 4.41 -7.00 10.90
N PRO A 169 5.70 -6.88 11.29
CA PRO A 169 6.10 -6.00 12.38
C PRO A 169 5.71 -4.56 12.04
N TYR A 170 5.02 -3.92 12.99
CA TYR A 170 4.60 -2.54 12.82
C TYR A 170 5.66 -1.56 13.30
N PHE A 171 5.98 -0.58 12.45
CA PHE A 171 6.80 0.59 12.77
C PHE A 171 6.45 1.73 11.80
N ASP A 172 6.78 2.97 12.16
CA ASP A 172 6.55 4.09 11.24
C ASP A 172 7.37 3.93 9.95
N HIS A 173 6.87 4.43 8.83
CA HIS A 173 7.41 4.27 7.47
C HIS A 173 7.46 2.82 6.93
N MET A 174 6.91 1.82 7.63
CA MET A 174 6.90 0.43 7.17
C MET A 174 6.30 0.24 5.76
N HIS A 175 5.37 1.13 5.35
CA HIS A 175 4.73 1.08 4.03
C HIS A 175 5.74 1.13 2.86
N ARG A 176 6.94 1.72 3.08
CA ARG A 176 8.03 1.78 2.10
C ARG A 176 8.79 0.46 1.97
N PHE A 177 8.69 -0.39 2.96
CA PHE A 177 9.44 -1.65 3.08
C PHE A 177 8.56 -2.88 2.95
N LEU A 178 7.29 -2.74 2.55
CA LEU A 178 6.35 -3.86 2.44
C LEU A 178 6.93 -5.04 1.62
N PRO A 179 7.59 -4.84 0.48
CA PRO A 179 8.18 -5.96 -0.24
C PRO A 179 9.20 -6.73 0.61
N ALA A 180 10.13 -6.02 1.25
CA ALA A 180 11.15 -6.65 2.09
C ALA A 180 10.55 -7.40 3.30
N LEU A 181 9.49 -6.84 3.89
CA LEU A 181 8.77 -7.44 5.01
C LEU A 181 7.95 -8.68 4.59
N ILE A 182 7.31 -8.64 3.43
CA ILE A 182 6.61 -9.80 2.86
C ILE A 182 7.60 -10.93 2.55
N LYS A 183 8.75 -10.63 1.92
CA LYS A 183 9.82 -11.63 1.72
C LYS A 183 10.32 -12.22 3.04
N ARG A 184 10.46 -11.39 4.09
CA ARG A 184 10.88 -11.82 5.42
C ARG A 184 9.98 -12.93 5.97
N ARG A 185 8.68 -12.89 5.71
CA ARG A 185 7.73 -13.95 6.13
C ARG A 185 7.61 -15.13 5.15
N GLY A 186 8.42 -15.14 4.08
CA GLY A 186 8.41 -16.18 3.05
C GLY A 186 7.41 -15.94 1.91
N GLY A 187 6.75 -14.78 1.87
CA GLY A 187 5.76 -14.45 0.84
C GLY A 187 6.38 -14.13 -0.52
N LYS A 188 5.60 -14.35 -1.59
CA LYS A 188 5.96 -14.02 -2.97
C LYS A 188 5.48 -12.63 -3.37
N ILE A 189 6.30 -11.95 -4.19
CA ILE A 189 6.03 -10.61 -4.68
C ILE A 189 6.10 -10.59 -6.19
N VAL A 190 5.17 -9.85 -6.80
CA VAL A 190 5.15 -9.54 -8.24
C VAL A 190 5.15 -8.03 -8.43
N SER A 191 5.75 -7.52 -9.49
CA SER A 191 5.71 -6.10 -9.86
C SER A 191 5.04 -5.92 -11.21
N VAL A 192 4.14 -4.92 -11.30
CA VAL A 192 3.34 -4.61 -12.50
C VAL A 192 3.60 -3.17 -12.93
N PRO A 193 3.86 -2.88 -14.21
CA PRO A 193 3.94 -1.51 -14.70
C PRO A 193 2.63 -0.77 -14.50
N VAL A 194 2.71 0.44 -13.90
CA VAL A 194 1.55 1.29 -13.63
C VAL A 194 1.80 2.72 -14.09
N ALA A 195 0.72 3.45 -14.36
CA ALA A 195 0.76 4.86 -14.69
C ALA A 195 1.19 5.70 -13.47
N HIS A 196 1.70 6.90 -13.73
CA HIS A 196 1.98 7.90 -12.71
C HIS A 196 1.55 9.26 -13.23
N ARG A 197 0.60 9.87 -12.54
CA ARG A 197 0.06 11.19 -12.87
C ARG A 197 0.83 12.30 -12.17
N ASN A 198 0.76 13.50 -12.69
CA ASN A 198 1.21 14.68 -11.97
C ASN A 198 0.21 14.98 -10.84
N ARG A 199 0.71 15.47 -9.71
CA ARG A 199 -0.16 15.99 -8.65
C ARG A 199 -0.84 17.26 -9.15
N GLU A 200 -2.16 17.32 -9.05
CA GLU A 200 -2.96 18.50 -9.47
C GLU A 200 -3.21 19.43 -8.28
N HIS A 201 -3.43 18.89 -7.08
CA HIS A 201 -3.74 19.65 -5.88
C HIS A 201 -2.81 19.27 -4.71
N GLY A 202 -2.64 20.20 -3.75
CA GLY A 202 -1.89 19.98 -2.51
C GLY A 202 -0.38 20.23 -2.60
N LYS A 203 0.28 20.28 -1.43
CA LYS A 203 1.72 20.46 -1.27
C LYS A 203 2.33 19.23 -0.59
N SER A 204 3.58 18.89 -0.92
CA SER A 204 4.30 17.82 -0.22
C SER A 204 4.62 18.23 1.21
N ASN A 205 4.10 17.52 2.19
CA ASN A 205 4.21 17.85 3.62
C ASN A 205 5.56 17.51 4.27
N TYR A 206 6.60 17.10 3.52
CA TYR A 206 7.84 16.58 4.11
C TYR A 206 9.10 17.14 3.47
N GLY A 207 10.09 17.49 4.30
CA GLY A 207 11.45 17.85 3.89
C GLY A 207 12.23 16.66 3.29
N THR A 208 13.15 16.95 2.34
CA THR A 208 13.89 15.90 1.62
C THR A 208 15.00 15.28 2.48
N ILE A 209 15.65 16.08 3.35
CA ILE A 209 16.78 15.63 4.18
C ILE A 209 16.31 14.75 5.33
N ASP A 210 15.25 15.15 6.04
CA ASP A 210 14.70 14.36 7.14
C ASP A 210 14.23 12.98 6.67
N ARG A 211 13.60 12.92 5.48
CA ARG A 211 13.21 11.65 4.84
C ARG A 211 14.40 10.74 4.56
N LEU A 212 15.56 11.31 4.19
CA LEU A 212 16.74 10.52 3.87
C LEU A 212 17.34 9.91 5.14
N LEU A 213 17.50 10.72 6.20
CA LEU A 213 18.08 10.25 7.46
C LEU A 213 17.22 9.16 8.11
N VAL A 214 15.91 9.40 8.23
CA VAL A 214 14.97 8.40 8.74
C VAL A 214 14.98 7.14 7.88
N GLY A 215 15.00 7.29 6.55
CA GLY A 215 15.04 6.16 5.63
C GLY A 215 16.30 5.28 5.76
N ILE A 216 17.45 5.86 6.14
CA ILE A 216 18.69 5.12 6.41
C ILE A 216 18.55 4.30 7.70
N VAL A 217 18.04 4.91 8.78
CA VAL A 217 17.80 4.20 10.06
C VAL A 217 16.83 3.05 9.86
N ASP A 218 15.69 3.31 9.17
CA ASP A 218 14.70 2.29 8.87
C ASP A 218 15.28 1.15 8.04
N LEU A 219 16.17 1.45 7.07
CA LEU A 219 16.82 0.45 6.24
C LEU A 219 17.65 -0.54 7.07
N PHE A 220 18.43 -0.03 8.04
CA PHE A 220 19.18 -0.88 8.96
C PHE A 220 18.25 -1.68 9.90
N GLY A 221 17.19 -1.06 10.39
CA GLY A 221 16.16 -1.71 11.21
C GLY A 221 15.49 -2.88 10.45
N VAL A 222 15.10 -2.68 9.19
CA VAL A 222 14.49 -3.73 8.38
C VAL A 222 15.50 -4.84 8.04
N ALA A 223 16.76 -4.49 7.75
CA ALA A 223 17.80 -5.49 7.54
C ALA A 223 18.06 -6.35 8.81
N TRP A 224 18.01 -5.72 9.99
CA TRP A 224 18.09 -6.44 11.26
C TRP A 224 16.87 -7.37 11.44
N LEU A 225 15.65 -6.88 11.19
CA LEU A 225 14.42 -7.70 11.25
C LEU A 225 14.51 -8.92 10.33
N GLN A 226 15.02 -8.76 9.10
CA GLN A 226 15.18 -9.87 8.16
C GLN A 226 16.16 -10.94 8.68
N ARG A 227 17.28 -10.53 9.29
CA ARG A 227 18.27 -11.47 9.87
C ARG A 227 17.73 -12.22 11.10
N ARG A 228 16.71 -11.69 11.78
CA ARG A 228 16.09 -12.31 12.95
C ARG A 228 14.85 -13.12 12.61
N ALA A 229 14.46 -13.20 11.34
CA ALA A 229 13.32 -13.99 10.91
C ALA A 229 13.58 -15.49 11.11
N LYS A 230 12.61 -16.17 11.71
CA LYS A 230 12.50 -17.63 11.73
C LYS A 230 11.10 -17.97 11.22
N ILE A 231 11.04 -18.69 10.11
CA ILE A 231 9.77 -19.06 9.47
C ILE A 231 9.51 -20.51 9.86
N PRO A 232 8.49 -20.79 10.69
CA PRO A 232 8.17 -22.16 11.06
C PRO A 232 7.54 -22.89 9.85
N GLN A 233 7.90 -24.15 9.69
CA GLN A 233 7.17 -25.07 8.82
C GLN A 233 6.27 -25.95 9.72
N ILE A 234 4.95 -25.75 9.60
CA ILE A 234 3.98 -26.50 10.37
C ILE A 234 3.62 -27.77 9.59
N VAL A 235 3.88 -28.93 10.19
CA VAL A 235 3.41 -30.21 9.64
C VAL A 235 1.94 -30.35 9.97
N PRO A 236 1.06 -30.54 8.96
CA PRO A 236 -0.36 -30.79 9.22
C PRO A 236 -0.54 -32.02 10.11
N GLN A 237 -1.35 -31.90 11.16
CA GLN A 237 -1.72 -33.04 11.97
C GLN A 237 -2.67 -33.93 11.14
N ILE A 238 -2.22 -35.13 10.81
CA ILE A 238 -3.09 -36.13 10.19
C ILE A 238 -4.02 -36.63 11.29
N ILE A 239 -5.28 -36.19 11.27
CA ILE A 239 -6.32 -36.79 12.11
C ILE A 239 -6.70 -38.07 11.39
N GLU A 240 -6.18 -39.20 11.85
CA GLU A 240 -6.74 -40.52 11.46
C GLU A 240 -8.13 -40.62 12.08
N ASP A 241 -9.18 -40.46 11.26
CA ASP A 241 -10.54 -40.81 11.63
C ASP A 241 -10.52 -42.29 11.96
N LYS A 242 -10.52 -42.62 13.25
CA LYS A 242 -10.81 -43.98 13.71
C LYS A 242 -12.25 -44.27 13.36
N VAL A 243 -12.48 -44.81 12.15
CA VAL A 243 -13.75 -45.47 11.81
C VAL A 243 -13.88 -46.65 12.75
N LYS A 244 -14.84 -46.58 13.68
CA LYS A 244 -15.36 -47.71 14.44
C LYS A 244 -16.49 -48.37 13.67
#